data_448f10dac769d0cb54f363c8eb0c2918
#
_entry.id   448f10dac769d0cb54f363c8eb0c2918
#
_cell.length_a   1.000
_cell.length_b   1.000
_cell.length_c   1.000
_cell.angle_alpha   90.00
_cell.angle_beta   90.00
_cell.angle_gamma   90.00
#
_symmetry.space_group_name_H-M   'P 1'
#
loop_
_entity.id
_entity.type
_entity.pdbx_description
1 polymer ?
#
loop_
_entity_poly.entity_id
_entity_poly.type
_entity_poly.pdbx_seq_one_letter_code
_entity_poly.pdbx_strand_id
1 'polypeptide(L)'
;MEACDSSRGGLYLYFESTSQIFMEVLRMESEEADDVFSDSITEDATAADILLLFLKEQKKELLRKKNTLTQATYEFYFENDLPKRDNILKKQFDSAVKIIEKLIEAGVENGEFLCEDCEGTARNIMFVLEGLKISAQTIGVTAEAVDREILYLLRGLGVEE
;
A
#
# COMPACT_ATOMS: atom_id res chain seq x y z
N MET A 1 0.23 5.68 -25.89
CA MET A 1 1.50 6.35 -26.18
C MET A 1 1.67 6.59 -27.67
N GLU A 2 1.07 7.61 -28.10
CA GLU A 2 0.98 7.94 -29.52
C GLU A 2 2.32 8.34 -30.13
N ALA A 3 3.18 8.97 -29.32
CA ALA A 3 4.48 9.40 -29.78
C ALA A 3 5.41 8.27 -30.19
N CYS A 4 5.04 7.03 -29.90
CA CYS A 4 5.89 5.88 -30.12
C CYS A 4 5.64 5.18 -31.45
N ASP A 5 4.73 5.65 -32.25
CA ASP A 5 4.28 4.94 -33.45
C ASP A 5 5.24 5.08 -34.63
N SER A 6 6.28 5.88 -34.53
CA SER A 6 7.15 6.21 -35.64
C SER A 6 8.08 5.06 -36.06
N SER A 7 8.48 4.17 -35.16
CA SER A 7 9.33 3.03 -35.51
C SER A 7 9.40 2.01 -34.38
N ARG A 8 9.66 0.76 -34.71
CA ARG A 8 9.84 -0.29 -33.71
C ARG A 8 11.06 -0.06 -32.83
N GLY A 9 12.17 0.38 -33.42
CA GLY A 9 13.40 0.65 -32.65
C GLY A 9 13.19 1.78 -31.65
N GLY A 10 12.50 2.86 -32.09
CA GLY A 10 12.13 3.97 -31.21
C GLY A 10 11.14 3.54 -30.15
N LEU A 11 10.25 2.61 -30.47
CA LEU A 11 9.26 2.09 -29.53
C LEU A 11 9.95 1.33 -28.37
N TYR A 12 10.92 0.49 -28.68
CA TYR A 12 11.66 -0.27 -27.66
C TYR A 12 12.48 0.63 -26.75
N LEU A 13 13.18 1.61 -27.30
CA LEU A 13 13.92 2.60 -26.51
C LEU A 13 12.97 3.41 -25.63
N TYR A 14 11.85 3.80 -26.17
CA TYR A 14 10.83 4.54 -25.45
C TYR A 14 10.24 3.68 -24.34
N PHE A 15 10.03 2.40 -24.59
CA PHE A 15 9.49 1.47 -23.59
C PHE A 15 10.42 1.35 -22.38
N GLU A 16 11.74 1.21 -22.59
CA GLU A 16 12.71 1.17 -21.48
C GLU A 16 12.65 2.47 -20.67
N SER A 17 12.66 3.60 -21.36
CA SER A 17 12.52 4.91 -20.71
C SER A 17 11.19 5.05 -19.97
N THR A 18 10.13 4.53 -20.57
CA THR A 18 8.79 4.55 -19.96
C THR A 18 8.74 3.71 -18.69
N SER A 19 9.38 2.53 -18.70
CA SER A 19 9.49 1.67 -17.52
C SER A 19 10.23 2.38 -16.39
N GLN A 20 11.34 3.05 -16.73
CA GLN A 20 12.11 3.81 -15.74
C GLN A 20 11.31 4.97 -15.17
N ILE A 21 10.61 5.71 -16.02
CA ILE A 21 9.75 6.81 -15.58
C ILE A 21 8.63 6.28 -14.68
N PHE A 22 8.03 5.17 -15.05
CA PHE A 22 6.98 4.55 -14.26
C PHE A 22 7.47 4.16 -12.86
N MET A 23 8.66 3.58 -12.78
CA MET A 23 9.27 3.23 -11.50
C MET A 23 9.57 4.47 -10.64
N GLU A 24 10.01 5.57 -11.26
CA GLU A 24 10.22 6.83 -10.55
C GLU A 24 8.92 7.43 -10.04
N VAL A 25 7.85 7.37 -10.84
CA VAL A 25 6.54 7.86 -10.41
C VAL A 25 6.04 7.07 -9.20
N LEU A 26 6.20 5.75 -9.20
CA LEU A 26 5.83 4.91 -8.06
C LEU A 26 6.62 5.30 -6.80
N ARG A 27 7.91 5.58 -6.96
CA ARG A 27 8.76 6.01 -5.85
C ARG A 27 8.30 7.34 -5.28
N MET A 28 8.03 8.30 -6.15
CA MET A 28 7.56 9.63 -5.76
C MET A 28 6.21 9.57 -5.05
N GLU A 29 5.29 8.75 -5.55
CA GLU A 29 3.99 8.57 -4.88
C GLU A 29 4.13 7.98 -3.48
N SER A 30 5.05 7.03 -3.32
CA SER A 30 5.33 6.45 -2.02
C SER A 30 5.86 7.50 -1.05
N GLU A 31 6.79 8.34 -1.49
CA GLU A 31 7.35 9.43 -0.68
C GLU A 31 6.29 10.46 -0.30
N GLU A 32 5.44 10.86 -1.24
CA GLU A 32 4.34 11.79 -0.98
C GLU A 32 3.34 11.23 0.02
N ALA A 33 3.00 9.96 -0.11
CA ALA A 33 2.09 9.29 0.82
C ALA A 33 2.68 9.25 2.24
N ASP A 34 3.97 8.95 2.34
CA ASP A 34 4.67 8.95 3.63
C ASP A 34 4.70 10.34 4.25
N ASP A 35 4.93 11.38 3.46
CA ASP A 35 4.94 12.77 3.93
C ASP A 35 3.57 13.19 4.45
N VAL A 36 2.51 12.91 3.69
CA VAL A 36 1.12 13.21 4.10
C VAL A 36 0.77 12.48 5.39
N PHE A 37 1.15 11.23 5.49
CA PHE A 37 0.91 10.41 6.68
C PHE A 37 1.66 10.99 7.88
N SER A 38 2.94 11.32 7.71
CA SER A 38 3.78 11.91 8.77
C SER A 38 3.22 13.24 9.26
N ASP A 39 2.75 14.10 8.35
CA ASP A 39 2.18 15.39 8.69
C ASP A 39 0.87 15.28 9.47
N SER A 40 0.17 14.17 9.33
CA SER A 40 -1.10 13.92 10.02
C SER A 40 -0.90 13.40 11.45
N ILE A 41 0.32 13.00 11.82
CA ILE A 41 0.62 12.49 13.15
C ILE A 41 0.89 13.65 14.09
N THR A 42 0.13 13.72 15.19
CA THR A 42 0.35 14.72 16.24
C THR A 42 1.09 14.07 17.40
N GLU A 43 1.72 14.88 18.25
CA GLU A 43 2.44 14.36 19.44
C GLU A 43 1.53 13.59 20.41
N ASP A 44 0.25 13.93 20.43
CA ASP A 44 -0.74 13.29 21.31
C ASP A 44 -1.39 12.06 20.68
N ALA A 45 -1.06 11.72 19.43
CA ALA A 45 -1.67 10.58 18.74
C ALA A 45 -1.21 9.26 19.37
N THR A 46 -2.17 8.38 19.65
CA THR A 46 -1.88 7.03 20.12
C THR A 46 -1.53 6.14 18.93
N ALA A 47 -0.92 4.99 19.21
CA ALA A 47 -0.63 4.00 18.16
C ALA A 47 -1.92 3.55 17.47
N ALA A 48 -3.01 3.38 18.22
CA ALA A 48 -4.31 3.02 17.66
C ALA A 48 -4.84 4.12 16.73
N ASP A 49 -4.69 5.39 17.10
CA ASP A 49 -5.11 6.51 16.25
C ASP A 49 -4.35 6.54 14.94
N ILE A 50 -3.04 6.34 15.00
CA ILE A 50 -2.17 6.35 13.81
C ILE A 50 -2.53 5.19 12.88
N LEU A 51 -2.70 3.99 13.44
CA LEU A 51 -3.08 2.82 12.66
C LEU A 51 -4.45 3.02 11.99
N LEU A 52 -5.42 3.54 12.74
CA LEU A 52 -6.75 3.80 12.20
C LEU A 52 -6.70 4.83 11.08
N LEU A 53 -5.91 5.88 11.25
CA LEU A 53 -5.73 6.89 10.20
C LEU A 53 -5.15 6.26 8.94
N PHE A 54 -4.12 5.43 9.07
CA PHE A 54 -3.53 4.71 7.95
C PHE A 54 -4.58 3.85 7.22
N LEU A 55 -5.37 3.07 7.97
CA LEU A 55 -6.39 2.20 7.39
C LEU A 55 -7.50 3.01 6.69
N LYS A 56 -7.88 4.15 7.25
CA LYS A 56 -8.86 5.04 6.62
C LYS A 56 -8.34 5.64 5.31
N GLU A 57 -7.06 6.00 5.26
CA GLU A 57 -6.45 6.49 4.03
C GLU A 57 -6.39 5.39 2.96
N GLN A 58 -6.08 4.16 3.37
CA GLN A 58 -6.13 3.01 2.45
C GLN A 58 -7.54 2.80 1.91
N LYS A 59 -8.56 2.92 2.76
CA LYS A 59 -9.95 2.81 2.33
C LYS A 59 -10.30 3.84 1.26
N LYS A 60 -9.88 5.09 1.44
CA LYS A 60 -10.10 6.14 0.43
C LYS A 60 -9.51 5.76 -0.92
N GLU A 61 -8.28 5.26 -0.92
CA GLU A 61 -7.62 4.83 -2.15
C GLU A 61 -8.33 3.65 -2.81
N LEU A 62 -8.78 2.69 -2.00
CA LEU A 62 -9.48 1.50 -2.48
C LEU A 62 -10.82 1.85 -3.14
N LEU A 63 -11.51 2.86 -2.65
CA LEU A 63 -12.84 3.22 -3.14
C LEU A 63 -12.83 4.22 -4.29
N ARG A 64 -11.67 4.66 -4.73
CA ARG A 64 -11.57 5.48 -5.94
C ARG A 64 -12.03 4.67 -7.15
N LYS A 65 -12.97 5.24 -7.90
CA LYS A 65 -13.61 4.56 -9.03
C LYS A 65 -12.65 4.14 -10.15
N LYS A 66 -11.57 4.87 -10.35
CA LYS A 66 -10.53 4.51 -11.31
C LYS A 66 -9.18 4.87 -10.74
N ASN A 67 -8.47 3.87 -10.30
CA ASN A 67 -7.07 4.05 -9.98
C ASN A 67 -6.24 3.47 -11.13
N THR A 68 -6.05 4.28 -12.17
CA THR A 68 -5.31 3.88 -13.36
C THR A 68 -3.87 3.53 -13.04
N LEU A 69 -3.29 4.17 -12.03
CA LEU A 69 -1.93 3.86 -11.60
C LEU A 69 -1.84 2.49 -10.94
N THR A 70 -2.80 2.14 -10.10
CA THR A 70 -2.85 0.81 -9.48
C THR A 70 -2.98 -0.28 -10.54
N GLN A 71 -3.88 -0.10 -11.49
CA GLN A 71 -4.06 -1.04 -12.59
C GLN A 71 -2.79 -1.17 -13.42
N ALA A 72 -2.19 -0.06 -13.80
CA ALA A 72 -0.95 -0.04 -14.58
C ALA A 72 0.19 -0.71 -13.83
N THR A 73 0.25 -0.53 -12.51
CA THR A 73 1.26 -1.16 -11.66
C THR A 73 1.14 -2.68 -11.69
N TYR A 74 -0.07 -3.20 -11.52
CA TYR A 74 -0.28 -4.65 -11.57
C TYR A 74 0.03 -5.22 -12.96
N GLU A 75 -0.41 -4.56 -14.02
CA GLU A 75 -0.11 -4.97 -15.39
C GLU A 75 1.39 -5.02 -15.64
N PHE A 76 2.10 -3.98 -15.20
CA PHE A 76 3.56 -3.90 -15.34
C PHE A 76 4.26 -5.08 -14.65
N TYR A 77 3.89 -5.39 -13.40
CA TYR A 77 4.53 -6.46 -12.63
C TYR A 77 4.10 -7.85 -13.07
N PHE A 78 2.93 -8.00 -13.67
CA PHE A 78 2.54 -9.27 -14.28
C PHE A 78 3.31 -9.55 -15.58
N GLU A 79 3.67 -8.51 -16.32
CA GLU A 79 4.37 -8.63 -17.59
C GLU A 79 5.89 -8.64 -17.46
N ASN A 80 6.43 -8.12 -16.35
CA ASN A 80 7.85 -7.94 -16.16
C ASN A 80 8.36 -8.67 -14.92
N ASP A 81 9.23 -9.64 -15.11
CA ASP A 81 9.86 -10.35 -14.01
C ASP A 81 11.15 -9.63 -13.62
N LEU A 82 11.05 -8.79 -12.60
CA LEU A 82 12.19 -8.00 -12.14
C LEU A 82 12.93 -8.72 -11.00
N PRO A 83 14.27 -8.59 -10.93
CA PRO A 83 15.02 -9.06 -9.77
C PRO A 83 14.50 -8.42 -8.49
N LYS A 84 14.57 -9.14 -7.38
CA LYS A 84 14.10 -8.65 -6.08
C LYS A 84 14.66 -7.27 -5.72
N ARG A 85 15.93 -7.04 -6.02
CA ARG A 85 16.61 -5.76 -5.74
C ARG A 85 16.02 -4.59 -6.51
N ASP A 86 15.38 -4.85 -7.65
CA ASP A 86 14.82 -3.81 -8.52
C ASP A 86 13.30 -3.72 -8.40
N ASN A 87 12.70 -4.56 -7.57
CA ASN A 87 11.25 -4.60 -7.40
C ASN A 87 10.79 -3.54 -6.39
N ILE A 88 10.27 -2.44 -6.90
CA ILE A 88 9.80 -1.31 -6.08
C ILE A 88 8.60 -1.70 -5.24
N LEU A 89 7.67 -2.52 -5.75
CA LEU A 89 6.53 -2.99 -4.97
C LEU A 89 6.97 -3.78 -3.74
N LYS A 90 7.99 -4.64 -3.92
CA LYS A 90 8.53 -5.38 -2.81
C LYS A 90 9.14 -4.46 -1.76
N LYS A 91 9.90 -3.46 -2.20
CA LYS A 91 10.53 -2.49 -1.31
C LYS A 91 9.48 -1.68 -0.54
N GLN A 92 8.43 -1.24 -1.23
CA GLN A 92 7.33 -0.51 -0.62
C GLN A 92 6.60 -1.38 0.40
N PHE A 93 6.33 -2.63 0.04
CA PHE A 93 5.67 -3.59 0.92
C PHE A 93 6.51 -3.83 2.18
N ASP A 94 7.79 -4.14 2.01
CA ASP A 94 8.69 -4.40 3.15
C ASP A 94 8.83 -3.17 4.05
N SER A 95 8.91 -1.97 3.48
CA SER A 95 8.99 -0.73 4.25
C SER A 95 7.70 -0.48 5.04
N ALA A 96 6.55 -0.70 4.41
CA ALA A 96 5.26 -0.56 5.07
C ALA A 96 5.10 -1.56 6.21
N VAL A 97 5.52 -2.80 6.00
CA VAL A 97 5.51 -3.83 7.05
C VAL A 97 6.32 -3.38 8.26
N LYS A 98 7.52 -2.85 8.04
CA LYS A 98 8.39 -2.37 9.14
C LYS A 98 7.75 -1.22 9.91
N ILE A 99 7.15 -0.28 9.21
CA ILE A 99 6.49 0.87 9.84
C ILE A 99 5.32 0.39 10.70
N ILE A 100 4.48 -0.48 10.15
CA ILE A 100 3.32 -1.03 10.88
C ILE A 100 3.78 -1.89 12.05
N GLU A 101 4.82 -2.71 11.86
CA GLU A 101 5.40 -3.52 12.95
C GLU A 101 5.81 -2.65 14.13
N LYS A 102 6.56 -1.57 13.88
CA LYS A 102 6.99 -0.64 14.94
C LYS A 102 5.81 0.03 15.61
N LEU A 103 4.79 0.37 14.83
CA LEU A 103 3.58 0.97 15.36
C LEU A 103 2.84 0.00 16.28
N ILE A 104 2.74 -1.26 15.88
CA ILE A 104 2.10 -2.30 16.69
C ILE A 104 2.92 -2.53 17.98
N GLU A 105 4.24 -2.60 17.87
CA GLU A 105 5.12 -2.74 19.04
C GLU A 105 4.91 -1.60 20.04
N ALA A 106 4.85 -0.37 19.55
CA ALA A 106 4.58 0.80 20.40
C ALA A 106 3.20 0.69 21.08
N GLY A 107 2.20 0.25 20.35
CA GLY A 107 0.86 0.04 20.92
C GLY A 107 0.83 -1.07 21.97
N VAL A 108 1.60 -2.13 21.78
CA VAL A 108 1.74 -3.20 22.77
C VAL A 108 2.41 -2.66 24.04
N GLU A 109 3.49 -1.91 23.90
CA GLU A 109 4.19 -1.31 25.03
C GLU A 109 3.31 -0.36 25.82
N ASN A 110 2.45 0.38 25.15
CA ASN A 110 1.54 1.33 25.77
C ASN A 110 0.23 0.70 26.28
N GLY A 111 0.07 -0.62 26.10
CA GLY A 111 -1.14 -1.31 26.53
C GLY A 111 -2.35 -1.13 25.63
N GLU A 112 -2.15 -0.60 24.44
CA GLU A 112 -3.24 -0.38 23.47
C GLU A 112 -3.57 -1.64 22.67
N PHE A 113 -2.57 -2.45 22.37
CA PHE A 113 -2.71 -3.64 21.53
C PHE A 113 -2.27 -4.90 22.28
N LEU A 114 -2.90 -6.01 21.92
CA LEU A 114 -2.49 -7.34 22.35
C LEU A 114 -1.98 -8.06 21.11
N CYS A 115 -0.67 -8.29 21.04
CA CYS A 115 -0.05 -8.90 19.87
C CYS A 115 1.26 -9.56 20.27
N GLU A 116 1.41 -10.84 20.00
CA GLU A 116 2.63 -11.60 20.26
C GLU A 116 3.57 -11.58 19.07
N ASP A 117 3.03 -11.58 17.87
CA ASP A 117 3.79 -11.60 16.61
C ASP A 117 3.53 -10.31 15.84
N CYS A 118 4.24 -9.25 16.21
CA CYS A 118 4.05 -7.93 15.60
C CYS A 118 4.43 -7.92 14.11
N GLU A 119 5.49 -8.61 13.73
CA GLU A 119 5.89 -8.70 12.33
C GLU A 119 4.84 -9.45 11.50
N GLY A 120 4.41 -10.61 11.96
CA GLY A 120 3.41 -11.41 11.26
C GLY A 120 2.09 -10.68 11.13
N THR A 121 1.69 -9.96 12.17
CA THR A 121 0.46 -9.15 12.14
C THR A 121 0.58 -8.00 11.14
N ALA A 122 1.73 -7.33 11.11
CA ALA A 122 1.97 -6.26 10.13
C ALA A 122 1.89 -6.80 8.70
N ARG A 123 2.48 -7.96 8.43
CA ARG A 123 2.38 -8.62 7.12
C ARG A 123 0.94 -8.98 6.78
N ASN A 124 0.20 -9.49 7.75
CA ASN A 124 -1.21 -9.82 7.55
C ASN A 124 -2.02 -8.59 7.14
N ILE A 125 -1.81 -7.47 7.81
CA ILE A 125 -2.46 -6.19 7.45
C ILE A 125 -2.14 -5.84 6.00
N MET A 126 -0.89 -5.91 5.60
CA MET A 126 -0.48 -5.56 4.24
C MET A 126 -1.04 -6.52 3.20
N PHE A 127 -1.07 -7.82 3.49
CA PHE A 127 -1.66 -8.80 2.55
C PHE A 127 -3.16 -8.60 2.41
N VAL A 128 -3.86 -8.28 3.49
CA VAL A 128 -5.30 -7.96 3.41
C VAL A 128 -5.53 -6.73 2.53
N LEU A 129 -4.72 -5.69 2.72
CA LEU A 129 -4.81 -4.47 1.91
C LEU A 129 -4.52 -4.75 0.43
N GLU A 130 -3.51 -5.56 0.13
CA GLU A 130 -3.21 -5.97 -1.25
C GLU A 130 -4.35 -6.76 -1.87
N GLY A 131 -4.94 -7.68 -1.12
CA GLY A 131 -6.10 -8.43 -1.58
C GLY A 131 -7.29 -7.53 -1.87
N LEU A 132 -7.54 -6.55 -1.02
CA LEU A 132 -8.59 -5.56 -1.24
C LEU A 132 -8.32 -4.69 -2.47
N LYS A 133 -7.07 -4.29 -2.69
CA LYS A 133 -6.70 -3.50 -3.87
C LYS A 133 -7.00 -4.24 -5.17
N ILE A 134 -6.59 -5.49 -5.24
CA ILE A 134 -6.83 -6.29 -6.45
C ILE A 134 -8.32 -6.59 -6.61
N SER A 135 -9.02 -6.86 -5.52
CA SER A 135 -10.47 -7.09 -5.55
C SER A 135 -11.22 -5.84 -6.02
N ALA A 136 -10.79 -4.66 -5.59
CA ALA A 136 -11.39 -3.40 -6.01
C ALA A 136 -11.28 -3.19 -7.52
N GLN A 137 -10.22 -3.70 -8.16
CA GLN A 137 -9.99 -3.54 -9.58
C GLN A 137 -10.62 -4.67 -10.43
N THR A 138 -11.08 -5.73 -9.80
CA THR A 138 -11.61 -6.91 -10.51
C THR A 138 -13.08 -7.14 -10.21
N ILE A 139 -13.40 -7.58 -9.00
CA ILE A 139 -14.77 -7.92 -8.62
C ILE A 139 -15.54 -6.75 -8.01
N GLY A 140 -14.82 -5.69 -7.63
CA GLY A 140 -15.38 -4.55 -6.91
C GLY A 140 -15.47 -4.83 -5.41
N VAL A 141 -15.31 -3.78 -4.61
CA VAL A 141 -15.50 -3.82 -3.16
C VAL A 141 -16.38 -2.66 -2.74
N THR A 142 -17.19 -2.89 -1.72
CA THR A 142 -18.02 -1.84 -1.13
C THR A 142 -17.32 -1.21 0.06
N ALA A 143 -17.72 0.01 0.41
CA ALA A 143 -17.23 0.67 1.62
C ALA A 143 -17.47 -0.19 2.86
N GLU A 144 -18.63 -0.83 2.92
CA GLU A 144 -19.00 -1.71 4.03
C GLU A 144 -18.09 -2.93 4.14
N ALA A 145 -17.71 -3.52 3.02
CA ALA A 145 -16.79 -4.66 3.00
C ALA A 145 -15.40 -4.24 3.50
N VAL A 146 -14.92 -3.08 3.07
CA VAL A 146 -13.63 -2.55 3.54
C VAL A 146 -13.66 -2.28 5.05
N ASP A 147 -14.73 -1.64 5.54
CA ASP A 147 -14.89 -1.36 6.97
C ASP A 147 -14.88 -2.65 7.80
N ARG A 148 -15.50 -3.68 7.29
CA ARG A 148 -15.54 -4.98 7.97
C ARG A 148 -14.15 -5.60 8.07
N GLU A 149 -13.37 -5.53 6.99
CA GLU A 149 -11.99 -6.02 7.02
C GLU A 149 -11.11 -5.23 7.99
N ILE A 150 -11.28 -3.91 8.01
CA ILE A 150 -10.59 -3.05 8.98
C ILE A 150 -10.95 -3.46 10.41
N LEU A 151 -12.22 -3.72 10.67
CA LEU A 151 -12.68 -4.15 11.98
C LEU A 151 -12.01 -5.48 12.40
N TYR A 152 -11.92 -6.43 11.49
CA TYR A 152 -11.26 -7.71 11.78
C TYR A 152 -9.76 -7.53 12.06
N LEU A 153 -9.10 -6.63 11.34
CA LEU A 153 -7.70 -6.33 11.60
C LEU A 153 -7.51 -5.73 13.01
N LEU A 154 -8.38 -4.80 13.40
CA LEU A 154 -8.33 -4.20 14.73
C LEU A 154 -8.65 -5.21 15.83
N ARG A 155 -9.61 -6.08 15.62
CA ARG A 155 -9.92 -7.15 16.57
C ARG A 155 -8.75 -8.12 16.74
N GLY A 156 -8.01 -8.37 15.69
CA GLY A 156 -6.79 -9.17 15.75
C GLY A 156 -5.71 -8.58 16.66
N LEU A 157 -5.80 -7.27 16.91
CA LEU A 157 -4.92 -6.55 17.85
C LEU A 157 -5.55 -6.36 19.23
N GLY A 158 -6.70 -6.96 19.48
CA GLY A 158 -7.40 -6.82 20.74
C GLY A 158 -8.15 -5.52 20.91
N VAL A 159 -8.32 -4.75 19.85
CA VAL A 159 -9.10 -3.51 19.89
C VAL A 159 -10.57 -3.85 19.68
N GLU A 160 -11.37 -3.55 20.68
CA GLU A 160 -12.81 -3.67 20.58
C GLU A 160 -13.41 -2.29 20.36
N GLU A 161 -14.31 -2.23 19.44
CA GLU A 161 -14.96 -0.98 19.14
C GLU A 161 -16.13 -0.70 20.01
#